data_fee4d790662a745682962dcf256ce85c
#
_entry.id   fee4d790662a745682962dcf256ce85c
#
_cell.length_a   1.000
_cell.length_b   1.000
_cell.length_c   1.000
_cell.angle_alpha   90.00
_cell.angle_beta   90.00
_cell.angle_gamma   90.00
#
_symmetry.space_group_name_H-M   'P 1'
#
loop_
_entity.id
_entity.type
_entity.pdbx_description
1 polymer ?
#
loop_
_entity_poly.entity_id
_entity_poly.type
_entity_poly.pdbx_seq_one_letter_code
_entity_poly.pdbx_strand_id
1 'polypeptide(L)'
;MGPRRYRARLNAALAVLCIALAAGACAPTPRSIAIPRIEVTQLTPLPVGGSGQRYRLSLLVDNQNPEPLPIKEVRFSMRIMGQGVITGRYATPVTVEALDRQTLQVEVDGDVLPSLSQLRAAAAPNNTLPYEIYGNITIDRSFQNTLPFTANGAVALAASER
;
A
#
# COMPACT_ATOMS: atom_id res chain seq x y z
N MET A 1 -24.85 -16.53 66.25
CA MET A 1 -24.64 -16.07 64.86
C MET A 1 -23.98 -17.20 64.12
N GLY A 2 -24.70 -17.89 63.23
CA GLY A 2 -24.30 -19.21 62.74
C GLY A 2 -23.34 -19.14 61.53
N PRO A 3 -22.42 -20.11 61.41
CA PRO A 3 -21.40 -20.19 60.35
C PRO A 3 -21.97 -20.30 58.91
N ARG A 4 -23.27 -20.63 58.78
CA ARG A 4 -23.93 -20.79 57.48
C ARG A 4 -24.12 -19.43 56.71
N ARG A 5 -24.30 -18.31 57.41
CA ARG A 5 -24.48 -17.00 56.77
C ARG A 5 -23.16 -16.43 56.23
N TYR A 6 -22.03 -16.78 56.82
CA TYR A 6 -20.72 -16.33 56.37
C TYR A 6 -20.31 -17.05 55.08
N ARG A 7 -20.56 -18.36 54.98
CA ARG A 7 -20.28 -19.16 53.77
C ARG A 7 -21.12 -18.72 52.56
N ALA A 8 -22.40 -18.37 52.80
CA ALA A 8 -23.27 -17.88 51.73
C ALA A 8 -22.80 -16.51 51.16
N ARG A 9 -22.32 -15.61 52.04
CA ARG A 9 -21.76 -14.31 51.60
C ARG A 9 -20.42 -14.47 50.91
N LEU A 10 -19.58 -15.36 51.33
CA LEU A 10 -18.29 -15.65 50.68
C LEU A 10 -18.47 -16.25 49.29
N ASN A 11 -19.41 -17.17 49.14
CA ASN A 11 -19.72 -17.77 47.83
C ASN A 11 -20.35 -16.76 46.88
N ALA A 12 -21.21 -15.84 47.35
CA ALA A 12 -21.80 -14.78 46.54
C ALA A 12 -20.73 -13.77 46.08
N ALA A 13 -19.78 -13.40 46.97
CA ALA A 13 -18.66 -12.51 46.62
C ALA A 13 -17.71 -13.15 45.59
N LEU A 14 -17.44 -14.45 45.72
CA LEU A 14 -16.60 -15.18 44.77
C LEU A 14 -17.28 -15.29 43.39
N ALA A 15 -18.60 -15.54 43.35
CA ALA A 15 -19.36 -15.60 42.08
C ALA A 15 -19.39 -14.25 41.35
N VAL A 16 -19.54 -13.15 42.07
CA VAL A 16 -19.48 -11.79 41.48
C VAL A 16 -18.10 -11.47 40.94
N LEU A 17 -17.03 -11.87 41.62
CA LEU A 17 -15.66 -11.68 41.19
C LEU A 17 -15.35 -12.48 39.91
N CYS A 18 -15.83 -13.72 39.79
CA CYS A 18 -15.67 -14.54 38.59
C CYS A 18 -16.41 -13.96 37.37
N ILE A 19 -17.60 -13.37 37.58
CA ILE A 19 -18.38 -12.74 36.50
C ILE A 19 -17.66 -11.46 36.00
N ALA A 20 -17.09 -10.67 36.91
CA ALA A 20 -16.34 -9.46 36.56
C ALA A 20 -15.05 -9.76 35.77
N LEU A 21 -14.37 -10.86 36.07
CA LEU A 21 -13.19 -11.31 35.32
C LEU A 21 -13.54 -11.86 33.92
N ALA A 22 -14.70 -12.45 33.74
CA ALA A 22 -15.14 -12.96 32.43
C ALA A 22 -15.54 -11.86 31.45
N ALA A 23 -16.00 -10.70 31.92
CA ALA A 23 -16.40 -9.57 31.10
C ALA A 23 -15.22 -8.80 30.46
N GLY A 24 -14.00 -8.95 31.00
CA GLY A 24 -12.78 -8.27 30.50
C GLY A 24 -12.09 -8.95 29.31
N ALA A 25 -12.49 -10.18 28.93
CA ALA A 25 -11.75 -10.99 27.96
C ALA A 25 -12.06 -10.70 26.47
N CYS A 26 -12.98 -9.80 26.14
CA CYS A 26 -13.36 -9.46 24.78
C CYS A 26 -12.94 -8.05 24.35
N ALA A 27 -11.75 -7.60 24.72
CA ALA A 27 -11.19 -6.40 24.08
C ALA A 27 -10.82 -6.77 22.63
N PRO A 28 -11.38 -6.10 21.61
CA PRO A 28 -10.99 -6.33 20.23
C PRO A 28 -9.50 -5.96 20.09
N THR A 29 -8.66 -6.93 19.80
CA THR A 29 -7.26 -6.66 19.46
C THR A 29 -7.24 -5.82 18.18
N PRO A 30 -6.53 -4.67 18.14
CA PRO A 30 -6.38 -3.91 16.91
C PRO A 30 -5.75 -4.81 15.85
N ARG A 31 -6.49 -5.10 14.78
CA ARG A 31 -5.97 -5.88 13.66
C ARG A 31 -4.93 -5.04 12.94
N SER A 32 -3.72 -5.59 12.80
CA SER A 32 -2.71 -5.01 11.93
C SER A 32 -3.18 -5.11 10.47
N ILE A 33 -3.04 -4.02 9.72
CA ILE A 33 -3.28 -4.04 8.28
C ILE A 33 -2.12 -4.76 7.60
N ALA A 34 -2.44 -5.73 6.75
CA ALA A 34 -1.46 -6.31 5.85
C ALA A 34 -1.05 -5.29 4.77
N ILE A 35 0.22 -5.31 4.39
CA ILE A 35 0.75 -4.47 3.32
C ILE A 35 0.03 -4.83 2.02
N PRO A 36 -0.58 -3.86 1.28
CA PRO A 36 -1.22 -4.14 0.01
C PRO A 36 -0.18 -4.55 -1.03
N ARG A 37 -0.59 -5.34 -2.01
CA ARG A 37 0.27 -5.66 -3.14
C ARG A 37 0.32 -4.47 -4.09
N ILE A 38 1.53 -4.07 -4.47
CA ILE A 38 1.78 -2.99 -5.43
C ILE A 38 2.34 -3.60 -6.72
N GLU A 39 1.79 -3.15 -7.85
CA GLU A 39 2.26 -3.54 -9.16
C GLU A 39 2.32 -2.30 -10.08
N VAL A 40 3.41 -2.17 -10.85
CA VAL A 40 3.50 -1.16 -11.91
C VAL A 40 3.01 -1.80 -13.20
N THR A 41 1.85 -1.37 -13.67
CA THR A 41 1.18 -2.00 -14.82
C THR A 41 1.55 -1.33 -16.14
N GLN A 42 1.80 -0.01 -16.13
CA GLN A 42 2.05 0.74 -17.34
C GLN A 42 3.00 1.92 -17.13
N LEU A 43 3.87 2.15 -18.10
CA LEU A 43 4.73 3.32 -18.24
C LEU A 43 4.36 4.04 -19.56
N THR A 44 3.78 5.23 -19.47
CA THR A 44 3.33 6.01 -20.65
C THR A 44 4.21 7.24 -20.80
N PRO A 45 4.94 7.38 -21.91
CA PRO A 45 5.66 8.62 -22.20
C PRO A 45 4.69 9.79 -22.43
N LEU A 46 4.93 10.88 -21.72
CA LEU A 46 4.18 12.13 -21.92
C LEU A 46 4.83 12.99 -23.00
N PRO A 47 4.10 13.93 -23.59
CA PRO A 47 4.67 14.90 -24.54
C PRO A 47 5.88 15.60 -23.92
N VAL A 48 6.93 15.80 -24.71
CA VAL A 48 8.15 16.46 -24.26
C VAL A 48 7.83 17.92 -23.95
N GLY A 49 8.05 18.31 -22.69
CA GLY A 49 7.89 19.70 -22.23
C GLY A 49 9.24 20.39 -22.05
N GLY A 50 9.23 21.64 -21.64
CA GLY A 50 10.46 22.42 -21.42
C GLY A 50 11.37 21.87 -20.30
N SER A 51 10.91 20.94 -19.47
CA SER A 51 11.64 20.30 -18.36
C SER A 51 12.15 18.88 -18.71
N GLY A 52 12.18 18.48 -19.97
CA GLY A 52 12.65 17.15 -20.36
C GLY A 52 11.54 16.12 -20.59
N GLN A 53 11.90 14.84 -20.65
CA GLN A 53 10.97 13.74 -20.84
C GLN A 53 10.30 13.39 -19.51
N ARG A 54 8.96 13.34 -19.52
CA ARG A 54 8.17 12.86 -18.39
C ARG A 54 7.42 11.58 -18.76
N TYR A 55 7.07 10.82 -17.72
CA TYR A 55 6.30 9.59 -17.87
C TYR A 55 5.14 9.58 -16.88
N ARG A 56 4.05 8.94 -17.27
CA ARG A 56 2.96 8.57 -16.38
C ARG A 56 3.07 7.10 -16.03
N LEU A 57 3.13 6.82 -14.73
CA LEU A 57 3.12 5.48 -14.16
C LEU A 57 1.72 5.12 -13.70
N SER A 58 1.27 3.92 -14.05
CA SER A 58 0.07 3.31 -13.49
C SER A 58 0.46 2.33 -12.39
N LEU A 59 0.15 2.67 -11.15
CA LEU A 59 0.38 1.84 -9.97
C LEU A 59 -0.93 1.14 -9.59
N LEU A 60 -1.00 -0.17 -9.71
CA LEU A 60 -2.10 -0.97 -9.20
C LEU A 60 -1.85 -1.25 -7.72
N VAL A 61 -2.78 -0.83 -6.87
CA VAL A 61 -2.82 -1.13 -5.45
C VAL A 61 -3.89 -2.18 -5.21
N ASP A 62 -3.50 -3.37 -4.77
CA ASP A 62 -4.38 -4.50 -4.46
C ASP A 62 -4.52 -4.61 -2.94
N ASN A 63 -5.68 -4.20 -2.41
CA ASN A 63 -5.99 -4.26 -1.00
C ASN A 63 -6.49 -5.65 -0.62
N GLN A 64 -5.62 -6.49 -0.10
CA GLN A 64 -5.97 -7.85 0.35
C GLN A 64 -6.57 -7.89 1.77
N ASN A 65 -6.81 -6.73 2.39
CA ASN A 65 -7.42 -6.65 3.71
C ASN A 65 -8.95 -6.72 3.61
N PRO A 66 -9.62 -7.31 4.62
CA PRO A 66 -11.08 -7.32 4.73
C PRO A 66 -11.66 -5.96 5.15
N GLU A 67 -10.85 -4.94 5.23
CA GLU A 67 -11.21 -3.56 5.59
C GLU A 67 -10.72 -2.59 4.52
N PRO A 68 -11.44 -1.48 4.29
CA PRO A 68 -10.98 -0.42 3.39
C PRO A 68 -9.63 0.15 3.82
N LEU A 69 -8.79 0.48 2.84
CA LEU A 69 -7.47 1.06 3.02
C LEU A 69 -7.48 2.54 2.63
N PRO A 70 -7.58 3.48 3.60
CA PRO A 70 -7.59 4.91 3.34
C PRO A 70 -6.16 5.42 3.13
N ILE A 71 -5.75 5.54 1.87
CA ILE A 71 -4.41 6.01 1.48
C ILE A 71 -4.40 7.53 1.45
N LYS A 72 -3.47 8.15 2.16
CA LYS A 72 -3.19 9.59 2.11
C LYS A 72 -2.11 9.91 1.08
N GLU A 73 -1.11 9.07 0.99
CA GLU A 73 0.06 9.30 0.15
C GLU A 73 0.75 7.99 -0.19
N VAL A 74 1.30 7.90 -1.40
CA VAL A 74 2.27 6.87 -1.79
C VAL A 74 3.56 7.55 -2.23
N ARG A 75 4.68 7.22 -1.61
CA ARG A 75 6.02 7.64 -2.02
C ARG A 75 6.82 6.43 -2.43
N PHE A 76 7.52 6.53 -3.53
CA PHE A 76 8.32 5.42 -4.03
C PHE A 76 9.59 5.87 -4.75
N SER A 77 10.52 4.94 -4.84
CA SER A 77 11.65 4.96 -5.74
C SER A 77 11.59 3.72 -6.62
N MET A 78 11.88 3.87 -7.91
CA MET A 78 11.81 2.79 -8.88
C MET A 78 13.05 2.78 -9.77
N ARG A 79 13.53 1.60 -10.10
CA ARG A 79 14.54 1.35 -11.13
C ARG A 79 13.88 0.62 -12.30
N ILE A 80 14.24 1.01 -13.50
CA ILE A 80 13.84 0.33 -14.74
C ILE A 80 15.09 -0.24 -15.37
N MET A 81 15.09 -1.52 -15.74
CA MET A 81 16.25 -2.23 -16.32
C MET A 81 17.50 -2.19 -15.41
N GLY A 82 17.32 -2.09 -14.09
CA GLY A 82 18.42 -1.94 -13.14
C GLY A 82 19.16 -0.60 -13.19
N GLN A 83 18.73 0.34 -14.06
CA GLN A 83 19.37 1.62 -14.26
C GLN A 83 18.52 2.77 -13.75
N GLY A 84 19.19 3.86 -13.35
CA GLY A 84 18.55 5.09 -12.89
C GLY A 84 17.60 4.85 -11.71
N VAL A 85 17.39 5.86 -10.89
CA VAL A 85 16.37 5.81 -9.84
C VAL A 85 15.43 6.97 -10.10
N ILE A 86 14.20 6.65 -10.47
CA ILE A 86 13.11 7.63 -10.52
C ILE A 86 12.38 7.63 -9.19
N THR A 87 11.96 8.80 -8.75
CA THR A 87 11.14 8.96 -7.55
C THR A 87 9.77 9.48 -7.94
N GLY A 88 8.76 9.01 -7.23
CA GLY A 88 7.40 9.44 -7.46
C GLY A 88 6.62 9.62 -6.16
N ARG A 89 5.60 10.46 -6.25
CA ARG A 89 4.70 10.76 -5.15
C ARG A 89 3.26 10.86 -5.67
N TYR A 90 2.38 10.07 -5.09
CA TYR A 90 0.94 10.23 -5.22
C TYR A 90 0.40 10.82 -3.92
N ALA A 91 -0.17 12.03 -3.98
CA ALA A 91 -0.59 12.78 -2.79
C ALA A 91 -2.09 13.10 -2.75
N THR A 92 -2.88 12.49 -3.64
CA THR A 92 -4.34 12.64 -3.63
C THR A 92 -4.93 11.55 -2.74
N PRO A 93 -5.66 11.90 -1.66
CA PRO A 93 -6.29 10.89 -0.81
C PRO A 93 -7.25 9.99 -1.60
N VAL A 94 -7.17 8.69 -1.38
CA VAL A 94 -8.01 7.69 -2.01
C VAL A 94 -8.26 6.53 -1.05
N THR A 95 -9.46 5.94 -1.09
CA THR A 95 -9.76 4.72 -0.35
C THR A 95 -9.82 3.55 -1.32
N VAL A 96 -9.01 2.52 -1.07
CA VAL A 96 -9.12 1.24 -1.77
C VAL A 96 -10.02 0.34 -0.95
N GLU A 97 -11.16 -0.04 -1.50
CA GLU A 97 -12.15 -0.83 -0.78
C GLU A 97 -11.60 -2.19 -0.34
N ALA A 98 -12.30 -2.85 0.59
CA ALA A 98 -11.91 -4.16 1.10
C ALA A 98 -11.86 -5.19 -0.04
N LEU A 99 -10.74 -5.92 -0.16
CA LEU A 99 -10.52 -6.96 -1.16
C LEU A 99 -10.65 -6.47 -2.61
N ASP A 100 -10.43 -5.16 -2.83
CA ASP A 100 -10.56 -4.50 -4.13
C ASP A 100 -9.21 -3.93 -4.60
N ARG A 101 -9.20 -3.42 -5.83
CA ARG A 101 -8.02 -2.89 -6.53
C ARG A 101 -8.28 -1.48 -7.04
N GLN A 102 -7.27 -0.63 -6.89
CA GLN A 102 -7.32 0.74 -7.40
C GLN A 102 -6.06 1.06 -8.18
N THR A 103 -6.22 1.66 -9.36
CA THR A 103 -5.08 2.17 -10.13
C THR A 103 -4.84 3.64 -9.82
N LEU A 104 -3.62 3.96 -9.43
CA LEU A 104 -3.15 5.32 -9.17
C LEU A 104 -2.27 5.78 -10.34
N GLN A 105 -2.48 7.02 -10.81
CA GLN A 105 -1.67 7.62 -11.86
C GLN A 105 -0.67 8.58 -11.24
N VAL A 106 0.63 8.40 -11.52
CA VAL A 106 1.71 9.23 -11.00
C VAL A 106 2.59 9.73 -12.12
N GLU A 107 2.77 11.04 -12.23
CA GLU A 107 3.76 11.60 -13.16
C GLU A 107 5.14 11.61 -12.50
N VAL A 108 6.15 11.24 -13.28
CA VAL A 108 7.55 11.18 -12.85
C VAL A 108 8.45 11.78 -13.91
N ASP A 109 9.56 12.36 -13.47
CA ASP A 109 10.61 12.85 -14.36
C ASP A 109 11.45 11.68 -14.87
N GLY A 110 11.73 11.70 -16.15
CA GLY A 110 12.45 10.63 -16.84
C GLY A 110 13.90 10.95 -17.18
N ASP A 111 14.46 12.02 -16.69
CA ASP A 111 15.81 12.50 -17.06
C ASP A 111 16.92 11.50 -16.75
N VAL A 112 16.70 10.64 -15.76
CA VAL A 112 17.65 9.57 -15.35
C VAL A 112 17.41 8.26 -16.09
N LEU A 113 16.36 8.16 -16.89
CA LEU A 113 16.08 6.97 -17.69
C LEU A 113 16.83 6.99 -19.02
N PRO A 114 17.08 5.81 -19.63
CA PRO A 114 17.53 5.73 -21.01
C PRO A 114 16.55 6.48 -21.94
N SER A 115 17.05 6.93 -23.10
CA SER A 115 16.19 7.59 -24.07
C SER A 115 14.97 6.73 -24.46
N LEU A 116 13.86 7.35 -24.86
CA LEU A 116 12.66 6.62 -25.24
C LEU A 116 12.90 5.59 -26.35
N SER A 117 13.82 5.87 -27.29
CA SER A 117 14.21 4.92 -28.33
C SER A 117 14.93 3.69 -27.74
N GLN A 118 15.80 3.87 -26.76
CA GLN A 118 16.46 2.78 -26.05
C GLN A 118 15.48 1.96 -25.21
N LEU A 119 14.55 2.61 -24.52
CA LEU A 119 13.49 1.93 -23.79
C LEU A 119 12.61 1.08 -24.72
N ARG A 120 12.23 1.62 -25.89
CA ARG A 120 11.44 0.89 -26.89
C ARG A 120 12.21 -0.31 -27.46
N ALA A 121 13.49 -0.15 -27.74
CA ALA A 121 14.35 -1.24 -28.23
C ALA A 121 14.48 -2.33 -27.18
N ALA A 122 14.66 -1.98 -25.92
CA ALA A 122 14.78 -2.91 -24.81
C ALA A 122 13.44 -3.61 -24.47
N ALA A 123 12.31 -2.94 -24.66
CA ALA A 123 10.99 -3.51 -24.44
C ALA A 123 10.60 -4.56 -25.50
N ALA A 124 11.20 -4.53 -26.69
CA ALA A 124 10.93 -5.52 -27.73
C ALA A 124 11.51 -6.90 -27.30
N PRO A 125 10.84 -8.04 -27.64
CA PRO A 125 9.60 -8.15 -28.41
C PRO A 125 8.30 -8.06 -27.58
N ASN A 126 8.39 -8.12 -26.25
CA ASN A 126 7.23 -8.30 -25.36
C ASN A 126 6.56 -6.98 -24.95
N ASN A 127 7.11 -5.84 -25.38
CA ASN A 127 6.68 -4.49 -25.01
C ASN A 127 6.67 -4.25 -23.49
N THR A 128 7.56 -4.91 -22.76
CA THR A 128 7.69 -4.79 -21.30
C THR A 128 9.13 -4.51 -20.89
N LEU A 129 9.29 -3.81 -19.77
CA LEU A 129 10.59 -3.49 -19.16
C LEU A 129 10.62 -4.04 -17.72
N PRO A 130 11.70 -4.70 -17.31
CA PRO A 130 11.84 -5.12 -15.92
C PRO A 130 11.98 -3.90 -15.00
N TYR A 131 11.30 -3.96 -13.85
CA TYR A 131 11.37 -2.91 -12.84
C TYR A 131 11.53 -3.47 -11.43
N GLU A 132 12.07 -2.63 -10.56
CA GLU A 132 12.07 -2.79 -9.11
C GLU A 132 11.54 -1.51 -8.49
N ILE A 133 10.57 -1.60 -7.58
CA ILE A 133 9.98 -0.46 -6.88
C ILE A 133 9.97 -0.72 -5.38
N TYR A 134 10.29 0.31 -4.60
CA TYR A 134 10.19 0.28 -3.14
C TYR A 134 9.72 1.63 -2.61
N GLY A 135 9.03 1.60 -1.49
CA GLY A 135 8.47 2.85 -0.96
C GLY A 135 7.61 2.65 0.27
N ASN A 136 6.81 3.65 0.53
CA ASN A 136 5.91 3.70 1.68
C ASN A 136 4.53 4.20 1.26
N ILE A 137 3.50 3.57 1.81
CA ILE A 137 2.12 4.02 1.74
C ILE A 137 1.78 4.63 3.10
N THR A 138 1.37 5.89 3.11
CA THR A 138 0.84 6.55 4.30
C THR A 138 -0.67 6.43 4.30
N ILE A 139 -1.24 5.87 5.37
CA ILE A 139 -2.67 5.65 5.54
C ILE A 139 -3.24 6.50 6.67
N ASP A 140 -4.56 6.76 6.64
CA ASP A 140 -5.26 7.50 7.68
C ASP A 140 -5.70 6.59 8.83
N ARG A 141 -4.73 6.18 9.66
CA ARG A 141 -4.98 5.40 10.88
C ARG A 141 -4.05 5.83 12.01
N SER A 142 -4.57 5.74 13.25
CA SER A 142 -3.87 6.24 14.43
C SER A 142 -2.68 5.37 14.86
N PHE A 143 -2.70 4.06 14.62
CA PHE A 143 -1.68 3.14 15.14
C PHE A 143 -0.71 2.59 14.09
N GLN A 144 -1.10 2.46 12.85
CA GLN A 144 -0.26 1.95 11.77
C GLN A 144 -0.47 2.86 10.56
N ASN A 145 0.25 3.97 10.55
CA ASN A 145 0.06 5.01 9.53
C ASN A 145 1.00 4.89 8.32
N THR A 146 1.99 3.99 8.37
CA THR A 146 2.96 3.80 7.30
C THR A 146 3.17 2.32 7.02
N LEU A 147 3.01 1.94 5.76
CA LEU A 147 3.17 0.59 5.25
C LEU A 147 4.32 0.58 4.24
N PRO A 148 5.51 0.04 4.58
CA PRO A 148 6.60 -0.10 3.62
C PRO A 148 6.26 -1.20 2.61
N PHE A 149 6.61 -0.99 1.33
CA PHE A 149 6.44 -1.99 0.30
C PHE A 149 7.68 -2.12 -0.59
N THR A 150 7.83 -3.29 -1.20
CA THR A 150 8.79 -3.58 -2.25
C THR A 150 8.12 -4.51 -3.25
N ALA A 151 8.29 -4.22 -4.54
CA ALA A 151 7.80 -5.07 -5.61
C ALA A 151 8.78 -5.07 -6.78
N ASN A 152 8.73 -6.10 -7.60
CA ASN A 152 9.44 -6.22 -8.86
C ASN A 152 8.52 -6.87 -9.90
N GLY A 153 8.84 -6.66 -11.16
CA GLY A 153 8.03 -7.21 -12.24
C GLY A 153 8.45 -6.70 -13.61
N ALA A 154 7.51 -6.74 -14.53
CA ALA A 154 7.67 -6.19 -15.87
C ALA A 154 6.53 -5.20 -16.14
N VAL A 155 6.89 -3.96 -16.49
CA VAL A 155 5.95 -2.87 -16.81
C VAL A 155 5.76 -2.77 -18.31
N ALA A 156 4.52 -2.64 -18.78
CA ALA A 156 4.22 -2.39 -20.18
C ALA A 156 4.60 -0.95 -20.58
N LEU A 157 5.32 -0.80 -21.69
CA LEU A 157 5.63 0.51 -22.28
C LEU A 157 4.51 0.89 -23.26
N ALA A 158 3.70 1.88 -22.90
CA ALA A 158 2.60 2.34 -23.73
C ALA A 158 3.07 3.22 -24.89
N ALA A 159 2.19 3.43 -25.86
CA ALA A 159 2.38 4.47 -26.87
C ALA A 159 2.38 5.86 -26.22
N SER A 160 3.13 6.80 -26.80
CA SER A 160 3.13 8.19 -26.33
C SER A 160 1.74 8.80 -26.47
N GLU A 161 1.29 9.52 -25.46
CA GLU A 161 0.12 10.39 -25.57
C GLU A 161 0.44 11.52 -26.57
N ARG A 162 -0.53 11.82 -27.45
CA ARG A 162 -0.44 12.91 -28.44
C ARG A 162 -0.98 14.21 -27.88
#